data_05faa82094d862c8fd0bd68915111d0e
#
_entry.id   05faa82094d862c8fd0bd68915111d0e
#
_cell.length_a   1.000
_cell.length_b   1.000
_cell.length_c   1.000
_cell.angle_alpha   90.00
_cell.angle_beta   90.00
_cell.angle_gamma   90.00
#
_symmetry.space_group_name_H-M   'P 1'
#
loop_
_entity.id
_entity.type
_entity.pdbx_description
1 polymer ?
#
loop_
_entity_poly.entity_id
_entity_poly.type
_entity_poly.pdbx_seq_one_letter_code
_entity_poly.pdbx_strand_id
1 'polypeptide(L)'
;MAESDARSRAEELIHLEDRWGAHNYRPLDVVIDHAQGVWAYDIEGNRYLDCLSAYSALNQGHCHPRIHQALLEQASRVTLTSRAFRNDQLPLFEAELADMCRMEMVLPMNTGAEAVESAIKAVRRWGYAKKGIAPGEA
;
A
#
# COMPACT_ATOMS: atom_id res chain seq x y z
N MET A 1 -24.54 28.86 32.61
CA MET A 1 -24.28 27.42 32.45
C MET A 1 -23.47 27.32 31.14
N ALA A 2 -22.18 27.13 31.23
CA ALA A 2 -21.37 26.87 30.06
C ALA A 2 -21.57 25.38 29.74
N GLU A 3 -22.26 25.07 28.64
CA GLU A 3 -22.19 23.75 28.04
C GLU A 3 -20.71 23.48 27.71
N SER A 4 -20.16 22.46 28.34
CA SER A 4 -18.87 21.93 28.02
C SER A 4 -18.97 21.39 26.59
N ASP A 5 -18.44 22.15 25.65
CA ASP A 5 -18.26 21.80 24.25
C ASP A 5 -17.13 20.73 24.19
N ALA A 6 -17.42 19.54 24.71
CA ALA A 6 -16.53 18.41 24.67
C ALA A 6 -16.56 17.88 23.23
N ARG A 7 -15.50 18.12 22.48
CA ARG A 7 -15.32 17.54 21.13
C ARG A 7 -15.50 16.04 21.16
N SER A 8 -16.12 15.48 20.13
CA SER A 8 -16.14 14.03 19.95
C SER A 8 -14.72 13.48 19.74
N ARG A 9 -14.54 12.19 19.96
CA ARG A 9 -13.24 11.55 19.72
C ARG A 9 -12.82 11.64 18.25
N ALA A 10 -13.77 11.62 17.32
CA ALA A 10 -13.54 11.82 15.90
C ALA A 10 -13.00 13.23 15.63
N GLU A 11 -13.67 14.28 16.16
CA GLU A 11 -13.24 15.67 16.03
C GLU A 11 -11.86 15.92 16.61
N GLU A 12 -11.52 15.29 17.73
CA GLU A 12 -10.17 15.39 18.31
C GLU A 12 -9.11 14.81 17.36
N LEU A 13 -9.36 13.65 16.77
CA LEU A 13 -8.41 12.99 15.86
C LEU A 13 -8.25 13.76 14.56
N ILE A 14 -9.35 14.24 13.97
CA ILE A 14 -9.34 15.08 12.78
C ILE A 14 -8.53 16.36 13.06
N HIS A 15 -8.77 17.01 14.20
CA HIS A 15 -8.03 18.22 14.57
C HIS A 15 -6.53 17.95 14.77
N LEU A 16 -6.14 16.79 15.29
CA LEU A 16 -4.74 16.41 15.42
C LEU A 16 -4.09 16.19 14.05
N GLU A 17 -4.79 15.54 13.13
CA GLU A 17 -4.31 15.34 11.76
C GLU A 17 -4.17 16.68 11.02
N ASP A 18 -5.17 17.56 11.09
CA ASP A 18 -5.13 18.89 10.51
C ASP A 18 -4.01 19.77 11.08
N ARG A 19 -3.71 19.61 12.36
CA ARG A 19 -2.64 20.39 13.00
C ARG A 19 -1.24 19.94 12.59
N TRP A 20 -1.03 18.64 12.42
CA TRP A 20 0.31 18.08 12.26
C TRP A 20 0.57 17.48 10.88
N GLY A 21 -0.48 17.22 10.09
CA GLY A 21 -0.40 16.74 8.72
C GLY A 21 0.04 17.84 7.74
N ALA A 22 0.57 17.43 6.60
CA ALA A 22 1.11 18.35 5.59
C ALA A 22 0.04 18.96 4.65
N HIS A 23 -1.24 18.73 4.86
CA HIS A 23 -2.38 19.22 4.05
C HIS A 23 -2.25 18.98 2.53
N ASN A 24 -1.49 17.99 2.14
CA ASN A 24 -1.31 17.58 0.74
C ASN A 24 -2.48 16.77 0.19
N TYR A 25 -3.41 16.40 1.05
CA TYR A 25 -4.65 15.69 0.74
C TYR A 25 -5.79 16.23 1.61
N ARG A 26 -7.03 16.09 1.14
CA ARG A 26 -8.21 16.42 1.93
C ARG A 26 -9.05 15.16 2.11
N PRO A 27 -8.86 14.41 3.19
CA PRO A 27 -9.67 13.22 3.48
C PRO A 27 -11.12 13.59 3.81
N LEU A 28 -11.98 12.59 3.84
CA LEU A 28 -13.33 12.72 4.41
C LEU A 28 -13.22 12.80 5.93
N ASP A 29 -14.16 13.54 6.55
CA ASP A 29 -14.23 13.67 8.01
C ASP A 29 -14.83 12.40 8.66
N VAL A 30 -14.23 11.25 8.36
CA VAL A 30 -14.63 9.93 8.84
C VAL A 30 -13.39 9.21 9.37
N VAL A 31 -13.39 8.89 10.65
CA VAL A 31 -12.25 8.21 11.30
C VAL A 31 -12.53 6.72 11.38
N ILE A 32 -11.97 5.96 10.46
CA ILE A 32 -12.14 4.50 10.42
C ILE A 32 -11.37 3.85 11.57
N ASP A 33 -12.05 2.99 12.31
CA ASP A 33 -11.51 2.20 13.42
C ASP A 33 -11.17 0.77 12.98
N HIS A 34 -12.11 0.10 12.33
CA HIS A 34 -11.93 -1.27 11.88
C HIS A 34 -12.69 -1.55 10.58
N ALA A 35 -12.32 -2.65 9.92
CA ALA A 35 -13.01 -3.06 8.69
C ALA A 35 -12.92 -4.58 8.49
N GLN A 36 -13.93 -5.15 7.81
CA GLN A 36 -13.97 -6.57 7.48
C GLN A 36 -14.71 -6.80 6.15
N GLY A 37 -14.12 -7.55 5.25
CA GLY A 37 -14.69 -7.78 3.92
C GLY A 37 -14.90 -6.45 3.18
N VAL A 38 -16.14 -6.13 2.84
CA VAL A 38 -16.51 -4.89 2.14
C VAL A 38 -16.97 -3.77 3.09
N TRP A 39 -16.96 -4.02 4.38
CA TRP A 39 -17.50 -3.09 5.37
C TRP A 39 -16.39 -2.42 6.17
N ALA A 40 -16.45 -1.08 6.27
CA ALA A 40 -15.64 -0.28 7.17
C ALA A 40 -16.54 0.32 8.26
N TYR A 41 -15.95 0.54 9.43
CA TYR A 41 -16.63 1.11 10.59
C TYR A 41 -15.82 2.25 11.15
N ASP A 42 -16.48 3.36 11.45
CA ASP A 42 -15.82 4.46 12.15
C ASP A 42 -15.80 4.26 13.66
N ILE A 43 -15.08 5.13 14.35
CA ILE A 43 -14.96 5.10 15.81
C ILE A 43 -16.27 5.43 16.55
N GLU A 44 -17.28 5.89 15.86
CA GLU A 44 -18.63 6.16 16.38
C GLU A 44 -19.57 4.97 16.14
N GLY A 45 -19.09 3.92 15.44
CA GLY A 45 -19.83 2.69 15.15
C GLY A 45 -20.69 2.76 13.89
N ASN A 46 -20.59 3.79 13.09
CA ASN A 46 -21.28 3.86 11.81
C ASN A 46 -20.62 2.91 10.81
N ARG A 47 -21.44 2.26 9.99
CA ARG A 47 -20.99 1.29 8.99
C ARG A 47 -21.07 1.86 7.59
N TYR A 48 -20.00 1.67 6.83
CA TYR A 48 -19.86 2.12 5.44
C TYR A 48 -19.56 0.94 4.52
N LEU A 49 -20.18 0.93 3.33
CA LEU A 49 -19.75 0.04 2.25
C LEU A 49 -18.53 0.67 1.57
N ASP A 50 -17.39 0.02 1.68
CA ASP A 50 -16.16 0.49 1.06
C ASP A 50 -16.12 0.13 -0.43
N CYS A 51 -16.53 1.07 -1.27
CA CYS A 51 -16.46 0.97 -2.72
C CYS A 51 -15.12 1.48 -3.30
N LEU A 52 -14.24 2.00 -2.46
CA LEU A 52 -12.92 2.50 -2.88
C LEU A 52 -11.82 1.44 -2.80
N SER A 53 -11.88 0.58 -1.76
CA SER A 53 -10.93 -0.53 -1.52
C SER A 53 -9.46 -0.09 -1.62
N ALA A 54 -9.12 1.04 -0.98
CA ALA A 54 -7.78 1.65 -1.04
C ALA A 54 -7.26 1.78 -2.49
N TYR A 55 -8.09 2.36 -3.37
CA TYR A 55 -7.81 2.49 -4.81
C TYR A 55 -7.55 1.14 -5.49
N SER A 56 -8.38 0.15 -5.18
CA SER A 56 -8.31 -1.24 -5.67
C SER A 56 -7.10 -2.06 -5.15
N ALA A 57 -6.41 -1.60 -4.11
CA ALA A 57 -5.34 -2.39 -3.48
C ALA A 57 -5.90 -3.53 -2.61
N LEU A 58 -7.11 -3.39 -2.07
CA LEU A 58 -7.78 -4.40 -1.23
C LEU A 58 -8.77 -5.27 -2.03
N ASN A 59 -8.32 -5.87 -3.11
CA ASN A 59 -9.15 -6.68 -4.01
C ASN A 59 -9.87 -7.84 -3.32
N GLN A 60 -9.33 -8.34 -2.22
CA GLN A 60 -9.88 -9.47 -1.44
C GLN A 60 -10.73 -9.00 -0.26
N GLY A 61 -10.90 -7.68 -0.11
CA GLY A 61 -11.58 -7.06 1.03
C GLY A 61 -10.69 -6.92 2.27
N HIS A 62 -11.19 -6.17 3.23
CA HIS A 62 -10.51 -5.92 4.49
C HIS A 62 -10.34 -7.19 5.32
N CYS A 63 -9.19 -7.35 5.94
CA CYS A 63 -8.87 -8.45 6.87
C CYS A 63 -9.23 -9.83 6.31
N HIS A 64 -8.95 -10.09 5.02
CA HIS A 64 -9.22 -11.40 4.43
C HIS A 64 -8.50 -12.50 5.22
N PRO A 65 -9.20 -13.52 5.74
CA PRO A 65 -8.64 -14.42 6.75
C PRO A 65 -7.37 -15.14 6.32
N ARG A 66 -7.28 -15.59 5.08
CA ARG A 66 -6.06 -16.26 4.57
C ARG A 66 -4.87 -15.31 4.44
N ILE A 67 -5.11 -14.05 4.02
CA ILE A 67 -4.04 -13.04 3.88
C ILE A 67 -3.58 -12.61 5.27
N HIS A 68 -4.51 -12.36 6.18
CA HIS A 68 -4.21 -11.99 7.56
C HIS A 68 -3.43 -13.10 8.28
N GLN A 69 -3.83 -14.35 8.12
CA GLN A 69 -3.12 -15.49 8.71
C GLN A 69 -1.68 -15.61 8.17
N ALA A 70 -1.49 -15.49 6.85
CA ALA A 70 -0.16 -15.52 6.24
C ALA A 70 0.74 -14.39 6.76
N LEU A 71 0.17 -13.18 6.96
CA LEU A 71 0.90 -12.05 7.56
C LEU A 71 1.35 -12.37 8.98
N LEU A 72 0.46 -12.87 9.84
CA LEU A 72 0.77 -13.21 11.23
C LEU A 72 1.84 -14.31 11.33
N GLU A 73 1.70 -15.36 10.53
CA GLU A 73 2.68 -16.45 10.47
C GLU A 73 4.06 -15.95 10.04
N GLN A 74 4.13 -15.18 8.97
CA GLN A 74 5.40 -14.65 8.49
C GLN A 74 6.01 -13.62 9.45
N ALA A 75 5.21 -12.72 10.02
CA ALA A 75 5.67 -11.72 10.97
C ALA A 75 6.26 -12.35 12.25
N SER A 76 5.75 -13.51 12.68
CA SER A 76 6.29 -14.26 13.82
C SER A 76 7.65 -14.94 13.54
N ARG A 77 8.01 -15.11 12.27
CA ARG A 77 9.29 -15.72 11.84
C ARG A 77 10.35 -14.66 11.54
N VAL A 78 10.06 -13.77 10.61
CA VAL A 78 10.94 -12.65 10.23
C VAL A 78 10.15 -11.60 9.49
N THR A 79 10.33 -10.33 9.86
CA THR A 79 9.64 -9.19 9.25
C THR A 79 10.46 -8.53 8.14
N LEU A 80 11.79 -8.47 8.28
CA LEU A 80 12.68 -7.81 7.32
C LEU A 80 14.07 -8.42 7.34
N THR A 81 14.59 -8.79 6.17
CA THR A 81 15.95 -9.33 6.01
C THR A 81 16.94 -8.39 5.34
N SER A 82 16.52 -7.28 4.80
CA SER A 82 17.20 -6.49 3.76
C SER A 82 17.53 -7.27 2.47
N ARG A 83 17.93 -6.56 1.42
CA ARG A 83 18.34 -7.19 0.15
C ARG A 83 19.75 -7.79 0.18
N ALA A 84 20.50 -7.58 1.27
CA ALA A 84 21.80 -8.23 1.49
C ALA A 84 21.68 -9.74 1.72
N PHE A 85 20.51 -10.19 2.17
CA PHE A 85 20.21 -11.60 2.39
C PHE A 85 19.07 -12.06 1.48
N ARG A 86 19.04 -13.35 1.21
CA ARG A 86 17.89 -14.01 0.62
C ARG A 86 16.93 -14.44 1.71
N ASN A 87 15.63 -14.54 1.39
CA ASN A 87 14.63 -15.15 2.25
C ASN A 87 13.86 -16.24 1.49
N ASP A 88 13.07 -17.00 2.19
CA ASP A 88 12.36 -18.16 1.65
C ASP A 88 11.04 -17.81 0.91
N GLN A 89 10.55 -16.58 1.01
CA GLN A 89 9.27 -16.17 0.42
C GLN A 89 9.44 -15.44 -0.92
N LEU A 90 10.44 -14.55 -1.02
CA LEU A 90 10.64 -13.74 -2.22
C LEU A 90 10.87 -14.56 -3.49
N PRO A 91 11.71 -15.62 -3.50
CA PRO A 91 11.91 -16.42 -4.71
C PRO A 91 10.64 -17.14 -5.17
N LEU A 92 9.78 -17.57 -4.25
CA LEU A 92 8.49 -18.21 -4.57
C LEU A 92 7.54 -17.22 -5.23
N PHE A 93 7.45 -16.02 -4.66
CA PHE A 93 6.65 -14.93 -5.24
C PHE A 93 7.15 -14.52 -6.63
N GLU A 94 8.46 -14.35 -6.80
CA GLU A 94 9.05 -13.97 -8.09
C GLU A 94 8.79 -15.03 -9.17
N ALA A 95 8.93 -16.31 -8.84
CA ALA A 95 8.67 -17.41 -9.76
C ALA A 95 7.19 -17.48 -10.18
N GLU A 96 6.27 -17.40 -9.22
CA GLU A 96 4.83 -17.44 -9.49
C GLU A 96 4.37 -16.24 -10.34
N LEU A 97 4.87 -15.05 -10.00
CA LEU A 97 4.53 -13.84 -10.74
C LEU A 97 5.12 -13.81 -12.15
N ALA A 98 6.35 -14.29 -12.33
CA ALA A 98 6.98 -14.42 -13.63
C ALA A 98 6.19 -15.37 -14.55
N ASP A 99 5.79 -16.52 -14.03
CA ASP A 99 4.98 -17.50 -14.76
C ASP A 99 3.60 -16.93 -15.12
N MET A 100 2.90 -16.34 -14.16
CA MET A 100 1.58 -15.72 -14.37
C MET A 100 1.62 -14.60 -15.42
N CYS A 101 2.66 -13.79 -15.41
CA CYS A 101 2.83 -12.67 -16.35
C CYS A 101 3.50 -13.10 -17.67
N ARG A 102 3.98 -14.33 -17.79
CA ARG A 102 4.77 -14.86 -18.92
C ARG A 102 6.01 -13.99 -19.18
N MET A 103 6.71 -13.63 -18.13
CA MET A 103 7.93 -12.83 -18.16
C MET A 103 9.11 -13.65 -17.64
N GLU A 104 10.31 -13.34 -18.10
CA GLU A 104 11.52 -14.04 -17.68
C GLU A 104 11.97 -13.68 -16.27
N MET A 105 11.69 -12.46 -15.83
CA MET A 105 12.14 -11.90 -14.55
C MET A 105 11.14 -10.92 -13.97
N VAL A 106 11.19 -10.76 -12.65
CA VAL A 106 10.39 -9.83 -11.87
C VAL A 106 11.30 -8.94 -11.02
N LEU A 107 10.99 -7.67 -10.95
CA LEU A 107 11.64 -6.71 -10.06
C LEU A 107 10.58 -6.07 -9.15
N PRO A 108 10.33 -6.63 -7.95
CA PRO A 108 9.35 -6.08 -7.03
C PRO A 108 9.85 -4.77 -6.42
N MET A 109 8.92 -3.82 -6.25
CA MET A 109 9.13 -2.52 -5.61
C MET A 109 8.14 -2.33 -4.46
N ASN A 110 8.40 -1.35 -3.57
CA ASN A 110 7.54 -1.11 -2.41
C ASN A 110 6.25 -0.38 -2.78
N THR A 111 6.27 0.43 -3.84
CA THR A 111 5.13 1.24 -4.27
C THR A 111 4.97 1.24 -5.79
N GLY A 112 3.77 1.61 -6.26
CA GLY A 112 3.52 1.80 -7.69
C GLY A 112 4.38 2.90 -8.30
N ALA A 113 4.63 3.98 -7.57
CA ALA A 113 5.52 5.07 -8.01
C ALA A 113 6.96 4.57 -8.24
N GLU A 114 7.51 3.81 -7.30
CA GLU A 114 8.84 3.20 -7.44
C GLU A 114 8.92 2.21 -8.61
N ALA A 115 7.86 1.44 -8.83
CA ALA A 115 7.77 0.51 -9.95
C ALA A 115 7.80 1.25 -11.29
N VAL A 116 7.03 2.32 -11.44
CA VAL A 116 7.01 3.18 -12.64
C VAL A 116 8.38 3.85 -12.86
N GLU A 117 8.96 4.44 -11.82
CA GLU A 117 10.30 5.03 -11.91
C GLU A 117 11.36 4.02 -12.34
N SER A 118 11.32 2.83 -11.76
CA SER A 118 12.25 1.75 -12.09
C SER A 118 12.09 1.28 -13.53
N ALA A 119 10.84 1.15 -14.00
CA ALA A 119 10.55 0.82 -15.40
C ALA A 119 11.11 1.87 -16.37
N ILE A 120 10.89 3.17 -16.09
CA ILE A 120 11.44 4.27 -16.90
C ILE A 120 12.96 4.21 -16.93
N LYS A 121 13.60 4.05 -15.78
CA LYS A 121 15.07 3.93 -15.67
C LYS A 121 15.61 2.72 -16.44
N ALA A 122 14.92 1.57 -16.33
CA ALA A 122 15.30 0.35 -17.06
C ALA A 122 15.18 0.52 -18.58
N VAL A 123 14.06 1.07 -19.05
CA VAL A 123 13.82 1.32 -20.50
C VAL A 123 14.85 2.32 -21.05
N ARG A 124 15.10 3.41 -20.34
CA ARG A 124 16.14 4.37 -20.75
C ARG A 124 17.53 3.74 -20.81
N ARG A 125 17.92 2.98 -19.80
CA ARG A 125 19.19 2.25 -19.79
C ARG A 125 19.30 1.27 -20.95
N TRP A 126 18.23 0.54 -21.24
CA TRP A 126 18.17 -0.36 -22.39
C TRP A 126 18.29 0.39 -23.73
N GLY A 127 17.60 1.53 -23.87
CA GLY A 127 17.70 2.40 -25.05
C GLY A 127 19.14 2.82 -25.32
N TYR A 128 19.83 3.34 -24.33
CA TYR A 128 21.23 3.73 -24.46
C TYR A 128 22.17 2.53 -24.69
N ALA A 129 22.07 1.49 -23.89
CA ALA A 129 23.06 0.41 -23.88
C ALA A 129 22.85 -0.65 -24.97
N LYS A 130 21.62 -0.84 -25.45
CA LYS A 130 21.26 -1.89 -26.40
C LYS A 130 20.76 -1.36 -27.76
N LYS A 131 20.04 -0.24 -27.74
CA LYS A 131 19.52 0.38 -28.97
C LYS A 131 20.48 1.43 -29.58
N GLY A 132 21.48 1.89 -28.82
CA GLY A 132 22.41 2.90 -29.26
C GLY A 132 21.81 4.31 -29.41
N ILE A 133 20.71 4.60 -28.68
CA ILE A 133 20.10 5.93 -28.67
C ILE A 133 21.07 6.91 -28.00
N ALA A 134 21.27 8.07 -28.62
CA ALA A 134 22.18 9.08 -28.10
C ALA A 134 21.68 9.67 -26.74
N PRO A 135 22.61 10.05 -25.85
CA PRO A 135 22.23 10.75 -24.62
C PRO A 135 21.43 12.01 -24.92
N GLY A 136 20.25 12.14 -24.29
CA GLY A 136 19.33 13.29 -24.49
C GLY A 136 18.19 13.03 -25.49
N GLU A 137 18.17 11.91 -26.18
CA GLU A 137 17.10 11.53 -27.12
C GLU A 137 16.11 10.50 -26.55
N ALA A 138 16.27 10.12 -25.27
CA ALA A 138 15.38 9.17 -24.56
C ALA A 138 14.95 9.67 -23.18
#